data_5ee02adc2fe031df9361c0e72d4f28a0
#
_entry.id   5ee02adc2fe031df9361c0e72d4f28a0
#
_cell.length_a   1.000
_cell.length_b   1.000
_cell.length_c   1.000
_cell.angle_alpha   90.00
_cell.angle_beta   90.00
_cell.angle_gamma   90.00
#
_symmetry.space_group_name_H-M   'P 1'
#
loop_
_entity.id
_entity.type
_entity.pdbx_description
1 polymer ?
#
loop_
_entity_poly.entity_id
_entity_poly.type
_entity_poly.pdbx_seq_one_letter_code
_entity_poly.pdbx_strand_id
1 'polypeptide(L)'
;MRIAQQLYESGKITYMRTDSVNLSSLALGMAKEEIKKNYGAEYVKTRQYHTKSKGAQEAHEAIRPTYLDQPTVKGTADERRLYELIWKRTIASQMADAQMERTNVNIGISTNKKQFVATGEAILFDGFLKVYRESYDDAPLEEDTAILPPIEVGTPLDMEKMEAQQRYTRPPFRYNEASLVKKMEELGIGRPSTYAPTISTIQKREYVTKGDVKGTSQEFQIITLKNSKISEKKGKETVGTEKGKLIPTDIGVLVNKFLLQYFESIIDYNFTANVEKEFDQIEEGQREWNAMIRDFYKKFHTQIVSTTETSGKFSGEKLLGKDPATGKNVYVKVGRFGPVAQIGDTESEEKPRFAGLKKDMSIESVTLEEVLKLFDFPRILGEYEGKEISVAVGRFGPYVKHDNKFYSLAKTDNPSLIDCDRAIEIINEKRQKDLDNIIRTFDQDPDLRVLNGRFGPYIVYKKENYKIPKGTDPSSLTYEQCMAIVEDPKNAPKKKTVKKK
;
A
#
# COMPACT_ATOMS: atom_id res chain seq x y z
N MET A 1 3.94 15.52 2.52
CA MET A 1 4.10 16.79 1.76
C MET A 1 3.14 17.90 2.19
N ARG A 2 1.80 17.71 2.22
CA ARG A 2 0.85 18.77 2.64
C ARG A 2 1.18 19.35 4.03
N ILE A 3 1.45 18.50 5.02
CA ILE A 3 1.80 18.92 6.38
C ILE A 3 3.13 19.67 6.40
N ALA A 4 4.14 19.19 5.66
CA ALA A 4 5.42 19.88 5.54
C ALA A 4 5.26 21.28 4.91
N GLN A 5 4.39 21.41 3.90
CA GLN A 5 4.07 22.68 3.30
C GLN A 5 3.41 23.65 4.30
N GLN A 6 2.46 23.17 5.12
CA GLN A 6 1.83 23.98 6.18
C GLN A 6 2.86 24.45 7.23
N LEU A 7 3.79 23.58 7.64
CA LEU A 7 4.87 23.97 8.55
C LEU A 7 5.80 25.02 7.93
N TYR A 8 6.14 24.90 6.66
CA TYR A 8 6.94 25.88 5.94
C TYR A 8 6.22 27.21 5.80
N GLU A 9 4.98 27.22 5.29
CA GLU A 9 4.18 28.43 5.12
C GLU A 9 3.92 29.19 6.44
N SER A 10 3.88 28.46 7.56
CA SER A 10 3.78 29.03 8.91
C SER A 10 5.14 29.40 9.52
N GLY A 11 6.23 29.36 8.76
CA GLY A 11 7.57 29.78 9.18
C GLY A 11 8.22 28.89 10.23
N LYS A 12 7.78 27.62 10.37
CA LYS A 12 8.28 26.69 11.40
C LYS A 12 9.47 25.85 10.94
N ILE A 13 9.55 25.59 9.64
CA ILE A 13 10.67 24.85 9.02
C ILE A 13 11.16 25.58 7.78
N THR A 14 12.36 25.24 7.31
CA THR A 14 12.90 25.66 6.01
C THR A 14 12.14 24.99 4.86
N TYR A 15 12.46 25.38 3.63
CA TYR A 15 11.77 24.86 2.44
C TYR A 15 11.85 23.34 2.32
N MET A 16 10.70 22.69 2.20
CA MET A 16 10.60 21.22 2.29
C MET A 16 10.83 20.47 0.98
N ARG A 17 10.91 21.15 -0.17
CA ARG A 17 11.19 20.54 -1.48
C ARG A 17 12.63 20.74 -1.86
N THR A 18 13.51 20.13 -1.12
CA THR A 18 14.96 20.20 -1.32
C THR A 18 15.60 18.84 -1.11
N ASP A 19 16.67 18.58 -1.80
CA ASP A 19 17.59 17.47 -1.61
C ASP A 19 18.91 17.93 -0.95
N SER A 20 19.02 19.23 -0.64
CA SER A 20 20.17 19.79 0.07
C SER A 20 20.26 19.25 1.49
N VAL A 21 21.46 18.90 1.90
CA VAL A 21 21.84 18.54 3.28
C VAL A 21 22.68 19.62 3.96
N ASN A 22 22.89 20.77 3.31
CA ASN A 22 23.68 21.88 3.83
C ASN A 22 22.93 22.63 4.92
N LEU A 23 23.63 23.00 5.98
CA LEU A 23 23.11 23.88 7.03
C LEU A 23 23.88 25.21 7.02
N SER A 24 23.17 26.31 7.20
CA SER A 24 23.82 27.62 7.33
C SER A 24 24.66 27.70 8.61
N SER A 25 25.66 28.56 8.61
CA SER A 25 26.51 28.80 9.81
C SER A 25 25.70 29.24 11.03
N LEU A 26 24.60 29.99 10.81
CA LEU A 26 23.67 30.37 11.85
C LEU A 26 22.97 29.14 12.45
N ALA A 27 22.46 28.24 11.62
CA ALA A 27 21.82 27.02 12.08
C ALA A 27 22.77 26.09 12.82
N LEU A 28 24.01 25.97 12.34
CA LEU A 28 25.07 25.20 13.02
C LEU A 28 25.38 25.79 14.40
N GLY A 29 25.45 27.13 14.51
CA GLY A 29 25.65 27.82 15.78
C GLY A 29 24.51 27.58 16.76
N MET A 30 23.26 27.73 16.30
CA MET A 30 22.05 27.46 17.10
C MET A 30 22.00 26.00 17.58
N ALA A 31 22.29 25.04 16.71
CA ALA A 31 22.30 23.62 17.07
C ALA A 31 23.37 23.32 18.14
N LYS A 32 24.56 23.89 18.00
CA LYS A 32 25.65 23.75 18.97
C LYS A 32 25.26 24.23 20.36
N GLU A 33 24.66 25.42 20.45
CA GLU A 33 24.23 25.97 21.75
C GLU A 33 23.09 25.17 22.37
N GLU A 34 22.10 24.74 21.56
CA GLU A 34 20.98 23.94 22.04
C GLU A 34 21.44 22.55 22.53
N ILE A 35 22.36 21.88 21.82
CA ILE A 35 22.92 20.61 22.24
C ILE A 35 23.69 20.79 23.55
N LYS A 36 24.57 21.79 23.64
CA LYS A 36 25.36 22.08 24.83
C LYS A 36 24.48 22.33 26.06
N LYS A 37 23.41 23.08 25.88
CA LYS A 37 22.45 23.44 26.93
C LYS A 37 21.68 22.23 27.47
N ASN A 38 21.20 21.35 26.59
CA ASN A 38 20.27 20.28 26.97
C ASN A 38 20.95 18.94 27.24
N TYR A 39 22.13 18.69 26.68
CA TYR A 39 22.80 17.39 26.72
C TYR A 39 24.19 17.43 27.27
N GLY A 40 24.89 18.59 27.22
CA GLY A 40 26.27 18.73 27.64
C GLY A 40 27.23 18.99 26.47
N ALA A 41 28.43 19.51 26.80
CA ALA A 41 29.43 19.86 25.79
C ALA A 41 30.00 18.62 25.06
N GLU A 42 30.05 17.48 25.74
CA GLU A 42 30.52 16.20 25.22
C GLU A 42 29.62 15.64 24.08
N TYR A 43 28.35 16.08 24.01
CA TYR A 43 27.45 15.69 22.95
C TYR A 43 27.55 16.57 21.70
N VAL A 44 28.37 17.63 21.73
CA VAL A 44 28.49 18.55 20.58
C VAL A 44 29.56 18.05 19.61
N LYS A 45 29.13 17.86 18.33
CA LYS A 45 30.05 17.61 17.20
C LYS A 45 29.48 18.25 15.95
N THR A 46 29.77 19.55 15.78
CA THR A 46 29.30 20.29 14.61
C THR A 46 29.89 19.72 13.32
N ARG A 47 29.03 19.46 12.32
CA ARG A 47 29.38 18.92 11.01
C ARG A 47 28.72 19.74 9.91
N GLN A 48 29.47 20.01 8.85
CA GLN A 48 28.93 20.49 7.59
C GLN A 48 28.80 19.31 6.66
N TYR A 49 27.57 19.04 6.21
CA TYR A 49 27.29 18.02 5.20
C TYR A 49 27.26 18.67 3.83
N HIS A 50 27.72 17.95 2.82
CA HIS A 50 27.66 18.35 1.44
C HIS A 50 26.79 17.37 0.66
N THR A 51 25.97 17.89 -0.24
CA THR A 51 25.09 17.09 -1.06
C THR A 51 25.89 16.31 -2.07
N LYS A 52 25.65 14.98 -2.16
CA LYS A 52 26.36 14.09 -3.09
C LYS A 52 25.61 13.83 -4.38
N SER A 53 24.33 14.21 -4.45
CA SER A 53 23.50 13.98 -5.64
C SER A 53 23.93 14.91 -6.77
N LYS A 54 24.16 14.32 -7.96
CA LYS A 54 24.43 15.09 -9.17
C LYS A 54 23.18 15.86 -9.55
N GLY A 55 23.26 17.21 -9.67
CA GLY A 55 22.14 18.08 -9.98
C GLY A 55 21.33 18.51 -8.74
N ALA A 56 21.89 18.42 -7.53
CA ALA A 56 21.28 19.00 -6.34
C ALA A 56 21.21 20.52 -6.45
N GLN A 57 20.09 21.09 -6.01
CA GLN A 57 19.92 22.54 -5.92
C GLN A 57 20.70 23.05 -4.70
N GLU A 58 22.01 23.30 -4.86
CA GLU A 58 22.91 23.73 -3.78
C GLU A 58 22.51 25.08 -3.15
N ALA A 59 21.68 25.88 -3.83
CA ALA A 59 21.16 27.13 -3.32
C ALA A 59 20.20 26.95 -2.14
N HIS A 60 19.68 25.75 -1.90
CA HIS A 60 18.76 25.47 -0.80
C HIS A 60 19.50 25.03 0.46
N GLU A 61 18.92 25.36 1.61
CA GLU A 61 19.31 24.79 2.90
C GLU A 61 18.57 23.45 3.13
N ALA A 62 19.13 22.61 3.98
CA ALA A 62 18.47 21.39 4.43
C ALA A 62 17.13 21.67 5.13
N ILE A 63 16.24 20.68 5.14
CA ILE A 63 14.98 20.77 5.90
C ILE A 63 15.32 20.75 7.39
N ARG A 64 15.05 21.85 8.08
CA ARG A 64 15.29 22.02 9.51
C ARG A 64 14.23 22.91 10.17
N PRO A 65 14.11 22.89 11.52
CA PRO A 65 13.36 23.92 12.22
C PRO A 65 13.94 25.32 11.99
N THR A 66 13.08 26.30 11.88
CA THR A 66 13.51 27.72 11.81
C THR A 66 14.17 28.12 13.13
N TYR A 67 13.62 27.67 14.26
CA TYR A 67 14.08 27.95 15.62
C TYR A 67 14.40 26.63 16.33
N LEU A 68 15.68 26.38 16.57
CA LEU A 68 16.15 25.11 17.16
C LEU A 68 15.95 25.03 18.68
N ASP A 69 15.74 26.14 19.36
CA ASP A 69 15.37 26.22 20.77
C ASP A 69 13.90 25.79 21.05
N GLN A 70 13.14 25.49 20.01
CA GLN A 70 11.75 25.04 20.11
C GLN A 70 11.64 23.57 19.67
N PRO A 71 11.70 22.60 20.60
CA PRO A 71 11.65 21.17 20.25
C PRO A 71 10.27 20.72 19.78
N THR A 72 9.23 21.49 20.01
CA THR A 72 7.86 21.23 19.56
C THR A 72 7.16 22.52 19.15
N VAL A 73 6.03 22.39 18.42
CA VAL A 73 5.24 23.52 17.93
C VAL A 73 3.75 23.38 18.26
N LYS A 74 3.04 24.50 18.30
CA LYS A 74 1.57 24.49 18.35
C LYS A 74 1.02 24.08 16.98
N GLY A 75 0.04 23.19 16.96
CA GLY A 75 -0.58 22.71 15.72
C GLY A 75 -1.35 21.41 15.93
N THR A 76 -1.77 20.79 14.83
CA THR A 76 -2.38 19.46 14.81
C THR A 76 -1.41 18.38 15.30
N ALA A 77 -1.91 17.21 15.63
CA ALA A 77 -1.07 16.07 16.04
C ALA A 77 -0.05 15.70 14.96
N ASP A 78 -0.45 15.72 13.69
CA ASP A 78 0.41 15.39 12.56
C ASP A 78 1.50 16.46 12.33
N GLU A 79 1.17 17.75 12.47
CA GLU A 79 2.15 18.84 12.37
C GLU A 79 3.19 18.74 13.48
N ARG A 80 2.77 18.50 14.73
CA ARG A 80 3.69 18.31 15.86
C ARG A 80 4.61 17.12 15.63
N ARG A 81 4.05 15.97 15.23
CA ARG A 81 4.83 14.74 14.99
C ARG A 81 5.87 14.92 13.89
N LEU A 82 5.49 15.56 12.77
CA LEU A 82 6.44 15.82 11.68
C LEU A 82 7.51 16.82 12.10
N TYR A 83 7.14 17.91 12.80
CA TYR A 83 8.09 18.88 13.29
C TYR A 83 9.09 18.28 14.28
N GLU A 84 8.63 17.48 15.24
CA GLU A 84 9.49 16.79 16.21
C GLU A 84 10.48 15.85 15.53
N LEU A 85 10.04 15.14 14.47
CA LEU A 85 10.93 14.29 13.67
C LEU A 85 12.03 15.12 13.00
N ILE A 86 11.68 16.23 12.37
CA ILE A 86 12.62 17.15 11.72
C ILE A 86 13.58 17.73 12.76
N TRP A 87 13.08 18.18 13.91
CA TRP A 87 13.89 18.72 15.00
C TRP A 87 14.90 17.69 15.53
N LYS A 88 14.41 16.50 15.86
CA LYS A 88 15.27 15.39 16.35
C LYS A 88 16.35 15.03 15.34
N ARG A 89 16.00 14.92 14.07
CA ARG A 89 16.95 14.60 13.00
C ARG A 89 18.02 15.69 12.86
N THR A 90 17.59 16.96 12.89
CA THR A 90 18.51 18.11 12.80
C THR A 90 19.48 18.14 13.97
N ILE A 91 18.98 18.06 15.22
CA ILE A 91 19.83 18.07 16.42
C ILE A 91 20.79 16.86 16.41
N ALA A 92 20.28 15.65 16.16
CA ALA A 92 21.10 14.43 16.12
C ALA A 92 22.21 14.50 15.07
N SER A 93 21.98 15.17 13.93
CA SER A 93 23.01 15.36 12.89
C SER A 93 24.22 16.17 13.37
N GLN A 94 24.05 17.00 14.39
CA GLN A 94 25.06 17.89 14.96
C GLN A 94 25.59 17.39 16.32
N MET A 95 25.14 16.19 16.75
CA MET A 95 25.63 15.55 18.00
C MET A 95 26.84 14.66 17.75
N ALA A 96 27.55 14.35 18.83
CA ALA A 96 28.66 13.42 18.82
C ALA A 96 28.21 12.00 18.40
N ASP A 97 29.13 11.24 17.81
CA ASP A 97 28.87 9.84 17.44
C ASP A 97 28.62 8.99 18.69
N ALA A 98 27.75 8.00 18.55
CA ALA A 98 27.65 6.96 19.54
C ALA A 98 28.93 6.10 19.55
N GLN A 99 29.39 5.74 20.72
CA GLN A 99 30.52 4.81 20.90
C GLN A 99 29.97 3.47 21.34
N MET A 100 30.25 2.45 20.56
CA MET A 100 29.79 1.08 20.81
C MET A 100 31.00 0.17 20.97
N GLU A 101 30.97 -0.65 21.99
CA GLU A 101 31.91 -1.75 22.15
C GLU A 101 31.32 -3.01 21.56
N ARG A 102 32.03 -3.62 20.62
CA ARG A 102 31.62 -4.88 20.02
C ARG A 102 32.59 -5.98 20.44
N THR A 103 32.06 -6.92 21.19
CA THR A 103 32.81 -8.09 21.65
C THR A 103 32.49 -9.27 20.74
N ASN A 104 33.53 -9.85 20.15
CA ASN A 104 33.42 -11.09 19.37
C ASN A 104 34.18 -12.20 20.13
N VAL A 105 33.47 -13.26 20.49
CA VAL A 105 34.04 -14.42 21.18
C VAL A 105 34.07 -15.58 20.20
N ASN A 106 35.25 -16.07 19.87
CA ASN A 106 35.46 -17.28 19.08
C ASN A 106 35.57 -18.49 20.01
N ILE A 107 34.60 -19.38 19.93
CA ILE A 107 34.53 -20.57 20.81
C ILE A 107 34.98 -21.78 20.03
N GLY A 108 36.14 -22.31 20.37
CA GLY A 108 36.69 -23.55 19.80
C GLY A 108 35.90 -24.78 20.27
N ILE A 109 35.79 -25.77 19.41
CA ILE A 109 35.17 -27.07 19.73
C ILE A 109 36.29 -28.08 19.93
N SER A 110 36.37 -28.74 21.09
CA SER A 110 37.42 -29.67 21.43
C SER A 110 37.58 -30.86 20.44
N THR A 111 36.50 -31.23 19.76
CA THR A 111 36.45 -32.39 18.84
C THR A 111 36.41 -31.99 17.38
N ASN A 112 36.37 -30.68 17.02
CA ASN A 112 36.23 -30.22 15.66
C ASN A 112 37.03 -28.95 15.40
N LYS A 113 37.49 -28.74 14.16
CA LYS A 113 38.21 -27.50 13.73
C LYS A 113 37.27 -26.32 13.51
N LYS A 114 35.96 -26.52 13.52
CA LYS A 114 34.96 -25.42 13.39
C LYS A 114 34.86 -24.68 14.73
N GLN A 115 34.39 -23.45 14.65
CA GLN A 115 34.20 -22.58 15.80
C GLN A 115 32.78 -22.03 15.82
N PHE A 116 32.28 -21.75 16.99
CA PHE A 116 31.11 -20.88 17.17
C PHE A 116 31.59 -19.45 17.38
N VAL A 117 30.78 -18.50 16.98
CA VAL A 117 31.03 -17.06 17.19
C VAL A 117 29.87 -16.49 17.98
N ALA A 118 30.15 -15.89 19.11
CA ALA A 118 29.19 -15.08 19.84
C ALA A 118 29.57 -13.60 19.68
N THR A 119 28.57 -12.76 19.39
CA THR A 119 28.75 -11.31 19.24
C THR A 119 27.89 -10.60 20.27
N GLY A 120 28.48 -9.69 21.02
CA GLY A 120 27.77 -8.80 21.93
C GLY A 120 28.07 -7.35 21.60
N GLU A 121 27.13 -6.45 21.87
CA GLU A 121 27.32 -5.01 21.71
C GLU A 121 26.91 -4.28 22.98
N ALA A 122 27.71 -3.34 23.43
CA ALA A 122 27.43 -2.45 24.54
C ALA A 122 27.61 -0.99 24.12
N ILE A 123 26.65 -0.13 24.48
CA ILE A 123 26.76 1.30 24.23
C ILE A 123 27.59 1.91 25.36
N LEU A 124 28.82 2.36 25.05
CA LEU A 124 29.68 3.07 25.98
C LEU A 124 29.31 4.54 26.13
N PHE A 125 28.91 5.16 25.01
CA PHE A 125 28.41 6.53 24.93
C PHE A 125 27.29 6.62 23.90
N ASP A 126 26.14 7.10 24.31
CA ASP A 126 24.95 7.07 23.44
C ASP A 126 24.97 8.14 22.33
N GLY A 127 25.74 9.24 22.51
CA GLY A 127 25.87 10.27 21.49
C GLY A 127 24.54 10.71 20.89
N PHE A 128 24.44 10.72 19.56
CA PHE A 128 23.20 11.10 18.85
C PHE A 128 22.02 10.14 19.08
N LEU A 129 22.27 8.89 19.48
CA LEU A 129 21.23 7.91 19.77
C LEU A 129 20.33 8.33 20.93
N LYS A 130 20.80 9.25 21.78
CA LYS A 130 19.99 9.84 22.87
C LYS A 130 18.77 10.59 22.37
N VAL A 131 18.84 11.18 21.18
CA VAL A 131 17.78 12.00 20.59
C VAL A 131 17.07 11.29 19.47
N TYR A 132 17.81 10.55 18.64
CA TYR A 132 17.29 9.96 17.43
C TYR A 132 17.81 8.54 17.20
N ARG A 133 16.88 7.60 17.11
CA ARG A 133 17.13 6.25 16.59
C ARG A 133 16.34 6.07 15.31
N GLU A 134 17.03 5.70 14.24
CA GLU A 134 16.37 5.42 12.97
C GLU A 134 15.66 4.08 13.07
N SER A 135 14.35 4.07 12.76
CA SER A 135 13.59 2.84 12.64
C SER A 135 13.48 2.50 11.15
N TYR A 136 13.88 1.30 10.79
CA TYR A 136 13.70 0.78 9.44
C TYR A 136 12.49 -0.16 9.46
N ASP A 137 11.47 0.15 8.66
CA ASP A 137 10.29 -0.72 8.52
C ASP A 137 10.64 -2.10 7.94
N ASP A 138 11.81 -2.21 7.30
CA ASP A 138 12.29 -3.38 6.55
C ASP A 138 13.57 -3.96 7.17
N ALA A 139 13.96 -3.56 8.38
CA ALA A 139 15.09 -4.16 9.06
C ALA A 139 14.78 -5.66 9.29
N PRO A 140 15.73 -6.57 9.00
CA PRO A 140 15.66 -7.91 9.56
C PRO A 140 15.47 -7.75 11.07
N LEU A 141 14.65 -8.61 11.67
CA LEU A 141 14.59 -8.69 13.12
C LEU A 141 16.05 -8.80 13.59
N GLU A 142 16.59 -7.70 14.13
CA GLU A 142 17.91 -7.72 14.73
C GLU A 142 17.85 -8.85 15.78
N GLU A 143 18.71 -9.84 15.60
CA GLU A 143 18.95 -10.79 16.68
C GLU A 143 19.35 -9.92 17.86
N ASP A 144 18.60 -10.01 18.96
CA ASP A 144 18.88 -9.27 20.19
C ASP A 144 20.38 -9.42 20.47
N THR A 145 21.15 -8.37 20.20
CA THR A 145 22.58 -8.37 20.49
C THR A 145 22.70 -8.37 22.00
N ALA A 146 22.93 -9.56 22.54
CA ALA A 146 23.06 -9.74 23.97
C ALA A 146 24.34 -9.05 24.46
N ILE A 147 24.27 -8.43 25.63
CA ILE A 147 25.48 -8.03 26.34
C ILE A 147 26.17 -9.31 26.81
N LEU A 148 27.35 -9.59 26.26
CA LEU A 148 28.15 -10.75 26.71
C LEU A 148 28.78 -10.47 28.07
N PRO A 149 28.82 -11.47 28.96
CA PRO A 149 29.61 -11.34 30.20
C PRO A 149 31.09 -11.22 29.86
N PRO A 150 31.89 -10.66 30.75
CA PRO A 150 33.33 -10.64 30.58
C PRO A 150 33.89 -12.09 30.56
N ILE A 151 34.56 -12.44 29.46
CA ILE A 151 35.14 -13.77 29.24
C ILE A 151 36.61 -13.60 28.91
N GLU A 152 37.47 -14.32 29.65
CA GLU A 152 38.92 -14.32 29.40
C GLU A 152 39.28 -15.35 28.32
N VAL A 153 40.34 -15.05 27.55
CA VAL A 153 40.86 -15.96 26.54
C VAL A 153 41.35 -17.25 27.20
N GLY A 154 40.90 -18.38 26.71
CA GLY A 154 41.24 -19.70 27.26
C GLY A 154 40.30 -20.22 28.36
N THR A 155 39.25 -19.46 28.69
CA THR A 155 38.19 -19.93 29.61
C THR A 155 37.50 -21.13 29.05
N PRO A 156 37.45 -22.30 29.71
CA PRO A 156 36.69 -23.44 29.29
C PRO A 156 35.19 -23.17 29.46
N LEU A 157 34.42 -23.51 28.43
CA LEU A 157 32.97 -23.36 28.45
C LEU A 157 32.31 -24.74 28.37
N ASP A 158 31.31 -24.99 29.22
CA ASP A 158 30.49 -26.19 29.17
C ASP A 158 29.32 -26.02 28.23
N MET A 159 29.13 -26.97 27.32
CA MET A 159 28.02 -26.97 26.37
C MET A 159 26.76 -27.50 27.04
N GLU A 160 25.81 -26.66 27.34
CA GLU A 160 24.49 -27.07 27.86
C GLU A 160 23.60 -27.56 26.76
N LYS A 161 23.54 -26.85 25.64
CA LYS A 161 22.65 -27.11 24.50
C LYS A 161 23.26 -26.56 23.22
N MET A 162 23.07 -27.31 22.14
CA MET A 162 23.37 -26.84 20.77
C MET A 162 22.11 -26.99 19.92
N GLU A 163 21.75 -25.94 19.20
CA GLU A 163 20.60 -25.95 18.27
C GLU A 163 21.05 -25.62 16.84
N ALA A 164 20.64 -26.43 15.88
CA ALA A 164 20.72 -26.13 14.46
C ALA A 164 19.32 -25.84 13.96
N GLN A 165 19.08 -24.62 13.51
CA GLN A 165 17.79 -24.18 12.98
C GLN A 165 17.90 -23.95 11.48
N GLN A 166 17.00 -24.61 10.72
CA GLN A 166 16.89 -24.38 9.29
C GLN A 166 16.37 -22.94 9.06
N ARG A 167 17.02 -22.21 8.16
CA ARG A 167 16.65 -20.87 7.74
C ARG A 167 16.54 -20.80 6.23
N TYR A 168 15.69 -19.91 5.75
CA TYR A 168 15.49 -19.66 4.33
C TYR A 168 15.88 -18.22 4.01
N THR A 169 16.44 -18.01 2.82
CA THR A 169 16.67 -16.67 2.29
C THR A 169 15.33 -15.98 2.04
N ARG A 170 15.28 -14.69 2.28
CA ARG A 170 14.08 -13.89 2.04
C ARG A 170 14.26 -13.04 0.78
N PRO A 171 13.22 -12.86 -0.03
CA PRO A 171 13.25 -11.91 -1.14
C PRO A 171 13.35 -10.48 -0.58
N PRO A 172 13.83 -9.50 -1.39
CA PRO A 172 13.77 -8.10 -1.03
C PRO A 172 12.34 -7.68 -0.71
N PHE A 173 12.18 -6.78 0.25
CA PHE A 173 10.88 -6.23 0.60
C PHE A 173 10.31 -5.37 -0.53
N ARG A 174 8.98 -5.36 -0.68
CA ARG A 174 8.30 -4.40 -1.53
C ARG A 174 8.52 -2.98 -1.03
N TYR A 175 8.43 -2.02 -1.93
CA TYR A 175 8.56 -0.62 -1.56
C TYR A 175 7.35 -0.13 -0.75
N ASN A 176 7.60 0.69 0.25
CA ASN A 176 6.65 1.67 0.75
C ASN A 176 6.91 3.01 0.06
N GLU A 177 6.12 4.05 0.37
CA GLU A 177 6.30 5.36 -0.27
C GLU A 177 7.69 5.96 -0.01
N ALA A 178 8.23 5.79 1.20
CA ALA A 178 9.52 6.33 1.59
C ALA A 178 10.69 5.59 0.91
N SER A 179 10.67 4.25 0.92
CA SER A 179 11.71 3.45 0.28
C SER A 179 11.67 3.59 -1.26
N LEU A 180 10.49 3.85 -1.85
CA LEU A 180 10.39 4.14 -3.27
C LEU A 180 11.00 5.52 -3.60
N VAL A 181 10.74 6.55 -2.79
CA VAL A 181 11.39 7.87 -2.96
C VAL A 181 12.91 7.73 -2.90
N LYS A 182 13.42 7.02 -1.89
CA LYS A 182 14.86 6.76 -1.77
C LYS A 182 15.42 6.07 -3.02
N LYS A 183 14.71 5.08 -3.55
CA LYS A 183 15.14 4.36 -4.76
C LYS A 183 15.10 5.24 -6.01
N MET A 184 14.08 6.10 -6.14
CA MET A 184 14.01 7.07 -7.23
C MET A 184 15.18 8.06 -7.17
N GLU A 185 15.52 8.56 -5.98
CA GLU A 185 16.67 9.45 -5.76
C GLU A 185 17.99 8.77 -6.13
N GLU A 186 18.23 7.54 -5.66
CA GLU A 186 19.42 6.74 -6.01
C GLU A 186 19.59 6.55 -7.52
N LEU A 187 18.49 6.40 -8.24
CA LEU A 187 18.46 6.20 -9.70
C LEU A 187 18.43 7.53 -10.50
N GLY A 188 18.32 8.68 -9.83
CA GLY A 188 18.15 9.98 -10.49
C GLY A 188 16.80 10.15 -11.19
N ILE A 189 15.76 9.42 -10.76
CA ILE A 189 14.42 9.49 -11.33
C ILE A 189 13.60 10.56 -10.58
N GLY A 190 13.43 11.72 -11.21
CA GLY A 190 12.66 12.83 -10.64
C GLY A 190 13.50 13.76 -9.76
N ARG A 191 12.81 14.66 -9.10
CA ARG A 191 13.34 15.71 -8.21
C ARG A 191 12.47 15.80 -6.95
N PRO A 192 12.88 16.49 -5.88
CA PRO A 192 12.07 16.67 -4.66
C PRO A 192 10.64 17.18 -4.92
N SER A 193 10.44 17.98 -5.97
CA SER A 193 9.13 18.49 -6.38
C SER A 193 8.23 17.44 -7.04
N THR A 194 8.79 16.39 -7.64
CA THR A 194 8.06 15.40 -8.46
C THR A 194 7.85 14.05 -7.78
N TYR A 195 8.61 13.67 -6.75
CA TYR A 195 8.49 12.37 -6.10
C TYR A 195 7.06 12.08 -5.60
N ALA A 196 6.51 12.96 -4.76
CA ALA A 196 5.18 12.78 -4.19
C ALA A 196 4.06 12.81 -5.24
N PRO A 197 4.05 13.75 -6.24
CA PRO A 197 3.11 13.70 -7.36
C PRO A 197 3.17 12.42 -8.17
N THR A 198 4.37 11.90 -8.46
CA THR A 198 4.56 10.64 -9.20
C THR A 198 3.93 9.47 -8.47
N ILE A 199 4.25 9.28 -7.17
CA ILE A 199 3.69 8.22 -6.35
C ILE A 199 2.16 8.32 -6.24
N SER A 200 1.64 9.54 -6.08
CA SER A 200 0.19 9.77 -6.05
C SER A 200 -0.46 9.43 -7.40
N THR A 201 0.23 9.71 -8.51
CA THR A 201 -0.28 9.47 -9.86
C THR A 201 -0.38 7.98 -10.18
N ILE A 202 0.64 7.17 -9.86
CA ILE A 202 0.61 5.73 -10.11
C ILE A 202 -0.46 5.03 -9.25
N GLN A 203 -0.72 5.50 -8.03
CA GLN A 203 -1.82 5.01 -7.20
C GLN A 203 -3.18 5.45 -7.74
N LYS A 204 -3.34 6.72 -8.16
CA LYS A 204 -4.58 7.25 -8.75
C LYS A 204 -4.95 6.57 -10.07
N ARG A 205 -3.96 6.16 -10.84
CA ARG A 205 -4.12 5.38 -12.08
C ARG A 205 -4.32 3.88 -11.83
N GLU A 206 -4.33 3.48 -10.57
CA GLU A 206 -4.48 2.09 -10.15
C GLU A 206 -3.37 1.17 -10.71
N TYR A 207 -2.17 1.70 -11.01
CA TYR A 207 -1.02 0.87 -11.40
C TYR A 207 -0.42 0.14 -10.20
N VAL A 208 -0.48 0.78 -9.03
CA VAL A 208 -0.15 0.19 -7.73
C VAL A 208 -1.22 0.54 -6.71
N THR A 209 -1.40 -0.33 -5.73
CA THR A 209 -2.28 -0.08 -4.58
C THR A 209 -1.49 -0.22 -3.29
N LYS A 210 -1.85 0.57 -2.28
CA LYS A 210 -1.27 0.42 -0.94
C LYS A 210 -2.03 -0.66 -0.19
N GLY A 211 -1.32 -1.64 0.32
CA GLY A 211 -1.94 -2.78 1.01
C GLY A 211 -0.96 -3.57 1.86
N ASP A 212 -1.51 -4.59 2.51
CA ASP A 212 -0.77 -5.55 3.31
C ASP A 212 -0.70 -6.89 2.57
N VAL A 213 0.46 -7.53 2.61
CA VAL A 213 0.65 -8.88 2.08
C VAL A 213 0.60 -9.85 3.24
N LYS A 214 -0.28 -10.84 3.13
CA LYS A 214 -0.34 -11.94 4.10
C LYS A 214 0.82 -12.89 3.83
N GLY A 215 1.57 -13.19 4.89
CA GLY A 215 2.61 -14.20 4.81
C GLY A 215 2.05 -15.62 4.65
N THR A 216 2.89 -16.51 4.20
CA THR A 216 2.61 -17.95 4.12
C THR A 216 3.28 -18.67 5.29
N SER A 217 2.60 -19.70 5.82
CA SER A 217 3.18 -20.54 6.86
C SER A 217 4.20 -21.49 6.24
N GLN A 218 5.44 -21.44 6.72
CA GLN A 218 6.54 -22.29 6.25
C GLN A 218 7.04 -23.15 7.41
N GLU A 219 7.22 -24.45 7.16
CA GLU A 219 7.83 -25.37 8.14
C GLU A 219 9.34 -25.29 8.04
N PHE A 220 10.01 -25.38 9.18
CA PHE A 220 11.46 -25.46 9.29
C PHE A 220 11.86 -26.51 10.33
N GLN A 221 13.07 -27.05 10.20
CA GLN A 221 13.60 -28.05 11.11
C GLN A 221 14.45 -27.40 12.20
N ILE A 222 14.36 -27.95 13.41
CA ILE A 222 15.21 -27.63 14.56
C ILE A 222 15.81 -28.95 15.05
N ILE A 223 17.14 -29.03 15.02
CA ILE A 223 17.90 -30.16 15.56
C ILE A 223 18.56 -29.68 16.85
N THR A 224 18.28 -30.32 17.96
CA THR A 224 18.80 -29.97 19.27
C THR A 224 19.65 -31.10 19.84
N LEU A 225 20.89 -30.78 20.22
CA LEU A 225 21.74 -31.64 21.01
C LEU A 225 21.73 -31.16 22.48
N LYS A 226 21.27 -32.00 23.39
CA LYS A 226 21.27 -31.76 24.83
C LYS A 226 21.56 -33.07 25.59
N ASN A 227 22.45 -33.04 26.57
CA ASN A 227 22.81 -34.22 27.36
C ASN A 227 23.18 -35.44 26.48
N SER A 228 24.00 -35.21 25.45
CA SER A 228 24.42 -36.23 24.44
C SER A 228 23.28 -36.89 23.68
N LYS A 229 22.07 -36.33 23.71
CA LYS A 229 20.89 -36.81 22.95
C LYS A 229 20.51 -35.82 21.88
N ILE A 230 20.29 -36.32 20.66
CA ILE A 230 19.78 -35.52 19.55
C ILE A 230 18.25 -35.66 19.50
N SER A 231 17.58 -34.54 19.38
CA SER A 231 16.14 -34.50 19.14
C SER A 231 15.84 -33.58 17.97
N GLU A 232 14.82 -33.94 17.20
CA GLU A 232 14.36 -33.17 16.04
C GLU A 232 12.95 -32.66 16.29
N LYS A 233 12.72 -31.40 15.94
CA LYS A 233 11.38 -30.77 15.99
C LYS A 233 11.14 -30.00 14.70
N LYS A 234 9.86 -29.94 14.32
CA LYS A 234 9.41 -29.02 13.27
C LYS A 234 8.84 -27.78 13.92
N GLY A 235 9.32 -26.63 13.49
CA GLY A 235 8.75 -25.33 13.79
C GLY A 235 7.92 -24.82 12.62
N LYS A 236 7.10 -23.81 12.86
CA LYS A 236 6.36 -23.09 11.80
C LYS A 236 6.60 -21.62 11.99
N GLU A 237 6.93 -20.93 10.91
CA GLU A 237 7.03 -19.48 10.89
C GLU A 237 6.16 -18.90 9.76
N THR A 238 5.68 -17.67 9.94
CA THR A 238 4.97 -16.96 8.89
C THR A 238 5.98 -16.08 8.15
N VAL A 239 6.22 -16.38 6.88
CA VAL A 239 7.18 -15.68 6.02
C VAL A 239 6.46 -14.78 5.03
N GLY A 240 7.07 -13.63 4.69
CA GLY A 240 6.56 -12.74 3.65
C GLY A 240 5.38 -11.87 4.08
N THR A 241 5.12 -11.73 5.39
CA THR A 241 4.16 -10.71 5.88
C THR A 241 4.75 -9.33 5.69
N GLU A 242 4.04 -8.47 4.96
CA GLU A 242 4.44 -7.07 4.73
C GLU A 242 3.24 -6.17 4.99
N LYS A 243 3.46 -4.99 5.58
CA LYS A 243 2.41 -4.01 5.91
C LYS A 243 2.66 -2.68 5.19
N GLY A 244 1.58 -2.07 4.69
CA GLY A 244 1.63 -0.72 4.10
C GLY A 244 2.48 -0.61 2.85
N LYS A 245 2.66 -1.67 2.07
CA LYS A 245 3.48 -1.71 0.88
C LYS A 245 2.73 -1.30 -0.39
N LEU A 246 3.47 -0.85 -1.38
CA LEU A 246 2.96 -0.60 -2.72
C LEU A 246 2.97 -1.93 -3.50
N ILE A 247 1.77 -2.38 -3.87
CA ILE A 247 1.55 -3.66 -4.54
C ILE A 247 1.13 -3.36 -5.98
N PRO A 248 1.84 -3.88 -7.00
CA PRO A 248 1.41 -3.77 -8.39
C PRO A 248 0.04 -4.42 -8.59
N THR A 249 -0.80 -3.77 -9.40
CA THR A 249 -2.08 -4.34 -9.85
C THR A 249 -1.91 -5.05 -11.19
N ASP A 250 -2.88 -5.88 -11.59
CA ASP A 250 -2.86 -6.50 -12.92
C ASP A 250 -2.82 -5.47 -14.06
N ILE A 251 -3.49 -4.33 -13.89
CA ILE A 251 -3.44 -3.20 -14.84
C ILE A 251 -2.03 -2.61 -14.87
N GLY A 252 -1.41 -2.41 -13.71
CA GLY A 252 -0.04 -1.91 -13.62
C GLY A 252 0.96 -2.82 -14.31
N VAL A 253 0.85 -4.12 -14.07
CA VAL A 253 1.71 -5.13 -14.73
C VAL A 253 1.49 -5.14 -16.25
N LEU A 254 0.24 -5.08 -16.70
CA LEU A 254 -0.11 -5.03 -18.12
C LEU A 254 0.48 -3.79 -18.81
N VAL A 255 0.29 -2.61 -18.23
CA VAL A 255 0.84 -1.35 -18.75
C VAL A 255 2.37 -1.40 -18.77
N ASN A 256 3.00 -1.91 -17.72
CA ASN A 256 4.45 -2.05 -17.66
C ASN A 256 4.97 -3.00 -18.77
N LYS A 257 4.34 -4.14 -18.97
CA LYS A 257 4.70 -5.08 -20.06
C LYS A 257 4.55 -4.43 -21.44
N PHE A 258 3.45 -3.70 -21.67
CA PHE A 258 3.24 -2.97 -22.91
C PHE A 258 4.33 -1.92 -23.15
N LEU A 259 4.64 -1.13 -22.14
CA LEU A 259 5.66 -0.09 -22.25
C LEU A 259 7.07 -0.66 -22.43
N LEU A 260 7.42 -1.76 -21.78
CA LEU A 260 8.69 -2.45 -21.99
C LEU A 260 8.81 -3.02 -23.40
N GLN A 261 7.72 -3.52 -23.99
CA GLN A 261 7.74 -4.09 -25.32
C GLN A 261 7.82 -3.02 -26.42
N TYR A 262 7.15 -1.91 -26.26
CA TYR A 262 7.00 -0.90 -27.32
C TYR A 262 7.74 0.41 -27.06
N PHE A 263 8.15 0.70 -25.82
CA PHE A 263 8.73 1.96 -25.41
C PHE A 263 9.91 1.77 -24.44
N GLU A 264 10.75 0.76 -24.68
CA GLU A 264 11.87 0.39 -23.82
C GLU A 264 12.77 1.59 -23.47
N SER A 265 13.09 2.43 -24.46
CA SER A 265 13.93 3.61 -24.25
C SER A 265 13.34 4.66 -23.29
N ILE A 266 12.01 4.70 -23.15
CA ILE A 266 11.31 5.61 -22.22
C ILE A 266 11.23 5.01 -20.82
N ILE A 267 11.20 3.66 -20.74
CA ILE A 267 11.11 2.92 -19.46
C ILE A 267 12.51 2.69 -18.86
N ASP A 268 13.58 2.93 -19.60
CA ASP A 268 14.94 2.87 -19.08
C ASP A 268 15.09 3.80 -17.86
N TYR A 269 15.68 3.29 -16.77
CA TYR A 269 15.85 4.07 -15.54
C TYR A 269 16.72 5.31 -15.73
N ASN A 270 17.65 5.29 -16.70
CA ASN A 270 18.49 6.44 -17.00
C ASN A 270 17.78 7.51 -17.85
N PHE A 271 16.61 7.18 -18.44
CA PHE A 271 15.90 8.13 -19.30
C PHE A 271 15.63 9.45 -18.59
N THR A 272 14.97 9.38 -17.42
CA THR A 272 14.64 10.59 -16.64
C THR A 272 15.91 11.31 -16.17
N ALA A 273 16.92 10.59 -15.70
CA ALA A 273 18.18 11.18 -15.27
C ALA A 273 18.91 11.90 -16.42
N ASN A 274 18.85 11.36 -17.65
CA ASN A 274 19.44 11.99 -18.83
C ASN A 274 18.67 13.24 -19.25
N VAL A 275 17.33 13.19 -19.23
CA VAL A 275 16.48 14.36 -19.54
C VAL A 275 16.72 15.49 -18.52
N GLU A 276 16.86 15.17 -17.24
CA GLU A 276 17.17 16.15 -16.21
C GLU A 276 18.54 16.82 -16.44
N LYS A 277 19.55 16.06 -16.85
CA LYS A 277 20.85 16.64 -17.25
C LYS A 277 20.75 17.57 -18.47
N GLU A 278 19.89 17.25 -19.41
CA GLU A 278 19.64 18.13 -20.55
C GLU A 278 18.95 19.43 -20.12
N PHE A 279 18.07 19.36 -19.11
CA PHE A 279 17.47 20.57 -18.51
C PHE A 279 18.51 21.43 -17.79
N ASP A 280 19.43 20.80 -17.03
CA ASP A 280 20.53 21.52 -16.38
C ASP A 280 21.42 22.25 -17.45
N GLN A 281 21.72 21.60 -18.59
CA GLN A 281 22.45 22.23 -19.70
C GLN A 281 21.68 23.39 -20.34
N ILE A 282 20.34 23.31 -20.41
CA ILE A 282 19.50 24.39 -20.92
C ILE A 282 19.52 25.57 -19.95
N GLU A 283 19.42 25.30 -18.64
CA GLU A 283 19.51 26.31 -17.57
C GLU A 283 20.84 27.06 -17.62
N GLU A 284 21.94 26.35 -17.84
CA GLU A 284 23.30 26.90 -18.00
C GLU A 284 23.53 27.60 -19.35
N GLY A 285 22.55 27.59 -20.28
CA GLY A 285 22.69 28.16 -21.62
C GLY A 285 23.56 27.38 -22.57
N GLN A 286 23.90 26.13 -22.25
CA GLN A 286 24.75 25.27 -23.06
C GLN A 286 23.97 24.54 -24.17
N ARG A 287 22.64 24.49 -24.07
CA ARG A 287 21.76 23.81 -25.01
C ARG A 287 20.46 24.58 -25.25
N GLU A 288 19.99 24.57 -26.50
CA GLU A 288 18.71 25.15 -26.88
C GLU A 288 17.54 24.18 -26.56
N TRP A 289 16.56 24.62 -25.77
CA TRP A 289 15.42 23.80 -25.36
C TRP A 289 14.56 23.28 -26.52
N ASN A 290 14.38 24.10 -27.57
CA ASN A 290 13.60 23.73 -28.74
C ASN A 290 14.30 22.65 -29.61
N ALA A 291 15.63 22.62 -29.65
CA ALA A 291 16.39 21.56 -30.29
C ALA A 291 16.21 20.23 -29.54
N MET A 292 16.33 20.24 -28.20
CA MET A 292 16.13 19.09 -27.37
C MET A 292 14.73 18.48 -27.55
N ILE A 293 13.68 19.31 -27.51
CA ILE A 293 12.29 18.84 -27.69
C ILE A 293 12.07 18.29 -29.10
N ARG A 294 12.62 18.92 -30.13
CA ARG A 294 12.52 18.46 -31.53
C ARG A 294 13.13 17.08 -31.71
N ASP A 295 14.32 16.87 -31.12
CA ASP A 295 15.06 15.60 -31.22
C ASP A 295 14.31 14.48 -30.50
N PHE A 296 13.81 14.78 -29.34
CA PHE A 296 12.97 13.83 -28.58
C PHE A 296 11.67 13.51 -29.32
N TYR A 297 10.92 14.53 -29.76
CA TYR A 297 9.62 14.37 -30.40
C TYR A 297 9.73 13.55 -31.69
N LYS A 298 10.74 13.80 -32.52
CA LYS A 298 10.92 13.07 -33.79
C LYS A 298 11.02 11.54 -33.54
N LYS A 299 11.83 11.13 -32.58
CA LYS A 299 12.01 9.71 -32.23
C LYS A 299 10.74 9.13 -31.60
N PHE A 300 10.23 9.80 -30.59
CA PHE A 300 9.09 9.33 -29.81
C PHE A 300 7.80 9.27 -30.62
N HIS A 301 7.52 10.29 -31.43
CA HIS A 301 6.32 10.32 -32.28
C HIS A 301 6.35 9.24 -33.35
N THR A 302 7.51 8.99 -34.00
CA THR A 302 7.66 7.90 -34.96
C THR A 302 7.34 6.55 -34.30
N GLN A 303 7.80 6.34 -33.05
CA GLN A 303 7.52 5.13 -32.30
C GLN A 303 6.03 5.00 -31.93
N ILE A 304 5.36 6.10 -31.56
CA ILE A 304 3.91 6.12 -31.33
C ILE A 304 3.15 5.69 -32.57
N VAL A 305 3.44 6.28 -33.73
CA VAL A 305 2.77 5.97 -35.01
C VAL A 305 2.95 4.48 -35.35
N SER A 306 4.19 4.01 -35.38
CA SER A 306 4.52 2.61 -35.64
C SER A 306 3.82 1.65 -34.66
N THR A 307 3.83 1.96 -33.35
CA THR A 307 3.16 1.13 -32.34
C THR A 307 1.66 1.12 -32.55
N THR A 308 1.04 2.25 -32.90
CA THR A 308 -0.40 2.36 -33.13
C THR A 308 -0.84 1.50 -34.33
N GLU A 309 0.00 1.42 -35.37
CA GLU A 309 -0.26 0.61 -36.57
C GLU A 309 -0.01 -0.89 -36.34
N THR A 310 1.01 -1.24 -35.55
CA THR A 310 1.47 -2.61 -35.40
C THR A 310 0.95 -3.32 -34.15
N SER A 311 0.65 -2.58 -33.07
CA SER A 311 0.14 -3.16 -31.85
C SER A 311 -1.33 -3.56 -32.01
N GLY A 312 -1.60 -4.85 -31.98
CA GLY A 312 -2.95 -5.37 -31.83
C GLY A 312 -3.54 -5.05 -30.44
N LYS A 313 -4.68 -5.65 -30.13
CA LYS A 313 -5.30 -5.51 -28.81
C LYS A 313 -4.43 -6.18 -27.73
N PHE A 314 -3.73 -5.38 -26.94
CA PHE A 314 -2.88 -5.87 -25.85
C PHE A 314 -3.72 -6.12 -24.59
N SER A 315 -4.07 -7.39 -24.32
CA SER A 315 -4.95 -7.79 -23.20
C SER A 315 -4.22 -8.48 -22.05
N GLY A 316 -2.91 -8.75 -22.19
CA GLY A 316 -2.14 -9.50 -21.20
C GLY A 316 -2.70 -10.90 -20.97
N GLU A 317 -3.19 -11.54 -22.03
CA GLU A 317 -3.78 -12.85 -21.96
C GLU A 317 -2.75 -13.93 -21.58
N LYS A 318 -3.10 -14.74 -20.57
CA LYS A 318 -2.30 -15.86 -20.08
C LYS A 318 -3.12 -17.14 -20.19
N LEU A 319 -2.61 -18.11 -20.93
CA LEU A 319 -3.18 -19.45 -20.99
C LEU A 319 -2.82 -20.20 -19.70
N LEU A 320 -3.81 -20.67 -18.97
CA LEU A 320 -3.62 -21.47 -17.75
C LEU A 320 -3.61 -22.97 -18.03
N GLY A 321 -4.30 -23.41 -19.08
CA GLY A 321 -4.43 -24.83 -19.44
C GLY A 321 -5.76 -25.10 -20.12
N LYS A 322 -6.23 -26.35 -20.05
CA LYS A 322 -7.50 -26.79 -20.60
C LYS A 322 -8.49 -27.14 -19.50
N ASP A 323 -9.74 -26.78 -19.68
CA ASP A 323 -10.86 -27.22 -18.84
C ASP A 323 -11.03 -28.74 -18.95
N PRO A 324 -10.92 -29.49 -17.86
CA PRO A 324 -11.06 -30.96 -17.89
C PRO A 324 -12.45 -31.44 -18.38
N ALA A 325 -13.49 -30.63 -18.17
CA ALA A 325 -14.86 -31.00 -18.53
C ALA A 325 -15.16 -30.81 -20.02
N THR A 326 -14.60 -29.78 -20.66
CA THR A 326 -14.95 -29.41 -22.04
C THR A 326 -13.79 -29.51 -23.01
N GLY A 327 -12.55 -29.70 -22.53
CA GLY A 327 -11.32 -29.71 -23.33
C GLY A 327 -10.92 -28.36 -23.90
N LYS A 328 -11.68 -27.27 -23.61
CA LYS A 328 -11.45 -25.92 -24.11
C LYS A 328 -10.32 -25.23 -23.34
N ASN A 329 -9.63 -24.33 -24.02
CA ASN A 329 -8.59 -23.53 -23.40
C ASN A 329 -9.17 -22.61 -22.33
N VAL A 330 -8.42 -22.41 -21.24
CA VAL A 330 -8.75 -21.50 -20.13
C VAL A 330 -7.72 -20.39 -20.07
N TYR A 331 -8.17 -19.17 -20.22
CA TYR A 331 -7.37 -17.96 -20.22
C TYR A 331 -7.73 -17.05 -19.05
N VAL A 332 -6.76 -16.26 -18.62
CA VAL A 332 -7.00 -15.08 -17.79
C VAL A 332 -6.43 -13.85 -18.48
N LYS A 333 -7.15 -12.74 -18.40
CA LYS A 333 -6.79 -11.47 -19.06
C LYS A 333 -7.44 -10.27 -18.42
N VAL A 334 -6.96 -9.08 -18.76
CA VAL A 334 -7.61 -7.83 -18.37
C VAL A 334 -8.78 -7.57 -19.32
N GLY A 335 -10.00 -7.64 -18.80
CA GLY A 335 -11.23 -7.29 -19.51
C GLY A 335 -11.63 -5.83 -19.28
N ARG A 336 -12.73 -5.40 -19.94
CA ARG A 336 -13.25 -4.02 -19.85
C ARG A 336 -13.57 -3.56 -18.42
N PHE A 337 -13.96 -4.48 -17.55
CA PHE A 337 -14.39 -4.19 -16.17
C PHE A 337 -13.44 -4.74 -15.11
N GLY A 338 -12.23 -5.13 -15.50
CA GLY A 338 -11.19 -5.70 -14.64
C GLY A 338 -10.73 -7.08 -15.09
N PRO A 339 -9.90 -7.77 -14.28
CA PRO A 339 -9.40 -9.10 -14.59
C PRO A 339 -10.52 -10.13 -14.72
N VAL A 340 -10.46 -10.93 -15.79
CA VAL A 340 -11.46 -11.95 -16.11
C VAL A 340 -10.79 -13.27 -16.52
N ALA A 341 -11.44 -14.35 -16.18
CA ALA A 341 -11.17 -15.67 -16.73
C ALA A 341 -12.08 -15.95 -17.93
N GLN A 342 -11.60 -16.69 -18.91
CA GLN A 342 -12.31 -17.09 -20.11
C GLN A 342 -12.12 -18.57 -20.35
N ILE A 343 -13.20 -19.30 -20.64
CA ILE A 343 -13.17 -20.67 -21.16
C ILE A 343 -13.62 -20.65 -22.61
N GLY A 344 -12.80 -21.19 -23.50
CA GLY A 344 -13.00 -21.21 -24.95
C GLY A 344 -12.32 -20.05 -25.67
N ASP A 345 -11.98 -20.28 -26.93
CA ASP A 345 -11.28 -19.29 -27.76
C ASP A 345 -12.27 -18.24 -28.30
N THR A 346 -11.81 -17.01 -28.47
CA THR A 346 -12.66 -15.88 -28.92
C THR A 346 -13.12 -16.05 -30.36
N GLU A 347 -12.39 -16.82 -31.17
CA GLU A 347 -12.63 -17.08 -32.59
C GLU A 347 -13.43 -18.37 -32.83
N SER A 348 -13.81 -19.10 -31.78
CA SER A 348 -14.61 -20.33 -31.91
C SER A 348 -16.08 -20.02 -32.24
N GLU A 349 -16.77 -20.96 -32.91
CA GLU A 349 -18.20 -20.85 -33.20
C GLU A 349 -19.04 -20.72 -31.91
N GLU A 350 -18.63 -21.35 -30.85
CA GLU A 350 -19.26 -21.23 -29.54
C GLU A 350 -18.73 -20.03 -28.78
N LYS A 351 -19.62 -19.19 -28.28
CA LYS A 351 -19.26 -18.03 -27.47
C LYS A 351 -18.49 -18.45 -26.20
N PRO A 352 -17.33 -17.87 -25.94
CA PRO A 352 -16.57 -18.15 -24.73
C PRO A 352 -17.36 -17.73 -23.48
N ARG A 353 -17.15 -18.48 -22.39
CA ARG A 353 -17.69 -18.15 -21.07
C ARG A 353 -16.71 -17.26 -20.33
N PHE A 354 -17.23 -16.30 -19.56
CA PHE A 354 -16.42 -15.37 -18.80
C PHE A 354 -16.81 -15.38 -17.32
N ALA A 355 -15.81 -15.31 -16.44
CA ALA A 355 -15.98 -15.10 -15.00
C ALA A 355 -14.99 -14.03 -14.51
N GLY A 356 -15.45 -13.08 -13.66
CA GLY A 356 -14.58 -12.08 -13.06
C GLY A 356 -13.66 -12.69 -12.00
N LEU A 357 -12.37 -12.33 -11.97
CA LEU A 357 -11.48 -12.73 -10.89
C LEU A 357 -11.90 -12.03 -9.59
N LYS A 358 -11.71 -12.70 -8.45
CA LYS A 358 -11.93 -12.12 -7.13
C LYS A 358 -10.84 -11.08 -6.82
N LYS A 359 -11.08 -10.20 -5.85
CA LYS A 359 -10.14 -9.13 -5.47
C LYS A 359 -8.79 -9.62 -4.94
N ASP A 360 -8.77 -10.83 -4.41
CA ASP A 360 -7.60 -11.51 -3.86
C ASP A 360 -6.86 -12.39 -4.88
N MET A 361 -7.36 -12.44 -6.13
CA MET A 361 -6.75 -13.17 -7.24
C MET A 361 -6.07 -12.20 -8.20
N SER A 362 -4.88 -12.58 -8.69
CA SER A 362 -4.13 -11.85 -9.72
C SER A 362 -3.91 -12.75 -10.94
N ILE A 363 -3.92 -12.16 -12.12
CA ILE A 363 -3.61 -12.84 -13.40
C ILE A 363 -2.27 -13.57 -13.33
N GLU A 364 -1.27 -12.98 -12.64
CA GLU A 364 0.08 -13.57 -12.57
C GLU A 364 0.14 -14.83 -11.73
N SER A 365 -0.61 -14.91 -10.63
CA SER A 365 -0.49 -15.96 -9.62
C SER A 365 -1.62 -16.99 -9.62
N VAL A 366 -2.75 -16.68 -10.25
CA VAL A 366 -3.92 -17.57 -10.24
C VAL A 366 -3.66 -18.89 -10.96
N THR A 367 -4.14 -19.99 -10.38
CA THR A 367 -4.03 -21.33 -10.92
C THR A 367 -5.27 -21.73 -11.72
N LEU A 368 -5.11 -22.77 -12.56
CA LEU A 368 -6.23 -23.32 -13.34
C LEU A 368 -7.38 -23.79 -12.42
N GLU A 369 -7.06 -24.48 -11.33
CA GLU A 369 -8.07 -24.99 -10.38
C GLU A 369 -8.86 -23.86 -9.71
N GLU A 370 -8.19 -22.77 -9.33
CA GLU A 370 -8.85 -21.61 -8.74
C GLU A 370 -9.78 -20.91 -9.72
N VAL A 371 -9.35 -20.84 -10.99
CA VAL A 371 -10.14 -20.23 -12.06
C VAL A 371 -11.37 -21.08 -12.41
N LEU A 372 -11.23 -22.38 -12.51
CA LEU A 372 -12.37 -23.26 -12.82
C LEU A 372 -13.50 -23.13 -11.79
N LYS A 373 -13.17 -22.97 -10.50
CA LYS A 373 -14.15 -22.74 -9.43
C LYS A 373 -14.95 -21.43 -9.59
N LEU A 374 -14.47 -20.48 -10.38
CA LEU A 374 -15.23 -19.25 -10.68
C LEU A 374 -16.40 -19.50 -11.64
N PHE A 375 -16.29 -20.55 -12.45
CA PHE A 375 -17.32 -20.92 -13.42
C PHE A 375 -18.42 -21.84 -12.86
N ASP A 376 -18.26 -22.28 -11.59
CA ASP A 376 -19.32 -22.97 -10.85
C ASP A 376 -20.52 -22.06 -10.53
N PHE A 377 -20.35 -20.75 -10.74
CA PHE A 377 -21.39 -19.76 -10.50
C PHE A 377 -21.90 -19.12 -11.83
N PRO A 378 -23.20 -18.74 -11.90
CA PRO A 378 -24.22 -18.87 -10.87
C PRO A 378 -24.69 -20.31 -10.67
N ARG A 379 -24.88 -20.72 -9.40
CA ARG A 379 -25.42 -22.03 -9.03
C ARG A 379 -26.89 -21.87 -8.67
N ILE A 380 -27.77 -22.61 -9.36
CA ILE A 380 -29.20 -22.66 -9.03
C ILE A 380 -29.35 -23.50 -7.75
N LEU A 381 -30.07 -22.96 -6.77
CA LEU A 381 -30.30 -23.61 -5.47
C LEU A 381 -31.68 -24.26 -5.38
N GLY A 382 -32.65 -23.75 -6.13
CA GLY A 382 -34.03 -24.18 -6.11
C GLY A 382 -34.97 -23.06 -6.47
N GLU A 383 -36.24 -23.19 -6.06
CA GLU A 383 -37.30 -22.19 -6.28
C GLU A 383 -37.92 -21.76 -4.95
N TYR A 384 -38.31 -20.49 -4.86
CA TYR A 384 -39.05 -19.91 -3.75
C TYR A 384 -40.09 -18.93 -4.29
N GLU A 385 -41.33 -19.03 -3.80
CA GLU A 385 -42.45 -18.21 -4.29
C GLU A 385 -42.64 -18.29 -5.82
N GLY A 386 -42.40 -19.47 -6.43
CA GLY A 386 -42.50 -19.67 -7.87
C GLY A 386 -41.42 -18.97 -8.70
N LYS A 387 -40.33 -18.57 -8.10
CA LYS A 387 -39.18 -17.92 -8.72
C LYS A 387 -37.89 -18.66 -8.38
N GLU A 388 -36.99 -18.74 -9.35
CA GLU A 388 -35.68 -19.34 -9.19
C GLU A 388 -34.81 -18.58 -8.16
N ILE A 389 -34.15 -19.35 -7.28
CA ILE A 389 -33.08 -18.83 -6.42
C ILE A 389 -31.74 -19.27 -6.99
N SER A 390 -30.83 -18.34 -7.17
CA SER A 390 -29.46 -18.64 -7.57
C SER A 390 -28.46 -17.91 -6.68
N VAL A 391 -27.30 -18.55 -6.45
CA VAL A 391 -26.17 -17.91 -5.77
C VAL A 391 -25.08 -17.57 -6.80
N ALA A 392 -24.50 -16.40 -6.65
CA ALA A 392 -23.41 -15.95 -7.51
C ALA A 392 -22.41 -15.11 -6.71
N VAL A 393 -21.24 -14.92 -7.31
CA VAL A 393 -20.20 -14.04 -6.76
C VAL A 393 -20.06 -12.81 -7.65
N GLY A 394 -20.35 -11.64 -7.11
CA GLY A 394 -20.29 -10.37 -7.82
C GLY A 394 -19.18 -9.44 -7.32
N ARG A 395 -19.10 -8.24 -7.91
CA ARG A 395 -18.10 -7.20 -7.56
C ARG A 395 -18.09 -6.85 -6.07
N PHE A 396 -19.23 -6.92 -5.41
CA PHE A 396 -19.38 -6.56 -4.00
C PHE A 396 -19.35 -7.76 -3.04
N GLY A 397 -19.06 -8.96 -3.56
CA GLY A 397 -19.03 -10.21 -2.82
C GLY A 397 -20.12 -11.19 -3.27
N PRO A 398 -20.24 -12.35 -2.58
CA PRO A 398 -21.25 -13.34 -2.90
C PRO A 398 -22.66 -12.86 -2.52
N TYR A 399 -23.65 -13.27 -3.31
CA TYR A 399 -25.04 -12.91 -3.12
C TYR A 399 -25.99 -14.02 -3.60
N VAL A 400 -27.18 -14.05 -3.02
CA VAL A 400 -28.33 -14.78 -3.51
C VAL A 400 -29.16 -13.84 -4.40
N LYS A 401 -29.57 -14.33 -5.57
CA LYS A 401 -30.50 -13.65 -6.48
C LYS A 401 -31.86 -14.34 -6.42
N HIS A 402 -32.92 -13.57 -6.18
CA HIS A 402 -34.31 -14.01 -6.22
C HIS A 402 -35.18 -12.86 -6.72
N ASP A 403 -36.08 -13.12 -7.67
CA ASP A 403 -37.01 -12.15 -8.26
C ASP A 403 -36.36 -10.79 -8.63
N ASN A 404 -35.25 -10.83 -9.35
CA ASN A 404 -34.42 -9.67 -9.72
C ASN A 404 -33.87 -8.81 -8.57
N LYS A 405 -33.99 -9.29 -7.33
CA LYS A 405 -33.36 -8.68 -6.15
C LYS A 405 -32.10 -9.45 -5.76
N PHE A 406 -31.17 -8.73 -5.12
CA PHE A 406 -29.88 -9.25 -4.73
C PHE A 406 -29.72 -9.17 -3.20
N TYR A 407 -29.39 -10.29 -2.58
CA TYR A 407 -29.25 -10.46 -1.14
C TYR A 407 -27.82 -10.89 -0.80
N SER A 408 -27.04 -10.00 -0.19
CA SER A 408 -25.63 -10.28 0.12
C SER A 408 -25.52 -11.39 1.16
N LEU A 409 -24.63 -12.35 0.93
CA LEU A 409 -24.27 -13.36 1.92
C LEU A 409 -23.52 -12.75 3.10
N ALA A 410 -23.68 -13.32 4.28
CA ALA A 410 -22.86 -12.99 5.42
C ALA A 410 -21.41 -13.52 5.21
N LYS A 411 -20.46 -12.98 5.97
CA LYS A 411 -19.05 -13.44 5.85
C LYS A 411 -18.84 -14.89 6.28
N THR A 412 -19.79 -15.42 7.05
CA THR A 412 -19.81 -16.81 7.54
C THR A 412 -20.38 -17.79 6.52
N ASP A 413 -21.15 -17.31 5.53
CA ASP A 413 -21.79 -18.15 4.54
C ASP A 413 -20.84 -18.42 3.37
N ASN A 414 -20.62 -19.71 3.07
CA ASN A 414 -19.82 -20.10 1.92
C ASN A 414 -20.71 -20.27 0.67
N PRO A 415 -20.55 -19.47 -0.39
CA PRO A 415 -21.39 -19.53 -1.58
C PRO A 415 -21.36 -20.87 -2.31
N SER A 416 -20.31 -21.67 -2.14
CA SER A 416 -20.20 -23.00 -2.74
C SER A 416 -20.97 -24.09 -1.96
N LEU A 417 -21.28 -23.85 -0.69
CA LEU A 417 -21.91 -24.80 0.22
C LEU A 417 -23.34 -24.44 0.59
N ILE A 418 -23.76 -23.20 0.38
CA ILE A 418 -25.10 -22.72 0.73
C ILE A 418 -26.16 -23.54 -0.01
N ASP A 419 -27.22 -23.96 0.71
CA ASP A 419 -28.37 -24.63 0.19
C ASP A 419 -29.60 -23.68 -0.01
N CYS A 420 -30.71 -24.26 -0.50
CA CYS A 420 -31.92 -23.50 -0.76
C CYS A 420 -32.51 -22.91 0.52
N ASP A 421 -32.53 -23.68 1.61
CA ASP A 421 -33.15 -23.30 2.88
C ASP A 421 -32.43 -22.08 3.48
N ARG A 422 -31.11 -22.12 3.53
CA ARG A 422 -30.31 -20.98 3.98
C ARG A 422 -30.47 -19.75 3.10
N ALA A 423 -30.58 -19.94 1.80
CA ALA A 423 -30.83 -18.83 0.86
C ALA A 423 -32.19 -18.18 1.13
N ILE A 424 -33.24 -18.96 1.42
CA ILE A 424 -34.57 -18.46 1.80
C ILE A 424 -34.51 -17.69 3.13
N GLU A 425 -33.76 -18.21 4.13
CA GLU A 425 -33.55 -17.48 5.37
C GLU A 425 -32.93 -16.10 5.12
N ILE A 426 -31.87 -16.01 4.32
CA ILE A 426 -31.21 -14.73 3.97
C ILE A 426 -32.17 -13.76 3.30
N ILE A 427 -33.01 -14.27 2.40
CA ILE A 427 -34.05 -13.47 1.73
C ILE A 427 -35.03 -12.91 2.76
N ASN A 428 -35.51 -13.75 3.67
CA ASN A 428 -36.50 -13.38 4.68
C ASN A 428 -35.92 -12.46 5.76
N GLU A 429 -34.70 -12.73 6.24
CA GLU A 429 -33.96 -11.83 7.15
C GLU A 429 -33.83 -10.42 6.57
N LYS A 430 -33.50 -10.31 5.28
CA LYS A 430 -33.37 -9.02 4.63
C LYS A 430 -34.70 -8.33 4.44
N ARG A 431 -35.75 -9.06 4.04
CA ARG A 431 -37.12 -8.55 3.92
C ARG A 431 -37.63 -8.03 5.26
N GLN A 432 -37.38 -8.79 6.35
CA GLN A 432 -37.76 -8.37 7.70
C GLN A 432 -37.02 -7.10 8.13
N LYS A 433 -35.72 -7.03 7.91
CA LYS A 433 -34.95 -5.80 8.19
C LYS A 433 -35.44 -4.59 7.38
N ASP A 434 -35.88 -4.81 6.14
CA ASP A 434 -36.41 -3.74 5.31
C ASP A 434 -37.79 -3.27 5.83
N LEU A 435 -38.60 -4.16 6.42
CA LEU A 435 -39.85 -3.83 7.11
C LEU A 435 -39.55 -3.10 8.43
N ASP A 436 -38.65 -3.59 9.23
CA ASP A 436 -38.25 -3.01 10.53
C ASP A 436 -37.66 -1.59 10.37
N ASN A 437 -37.11 -1.28 9.20
CA ASN A 437 -36.63 0.05 8.89
C ASN A 437 -37.74 1.05 8.55
N ILE A 438 -38.99 0.61 8.37
CA ILE A 438 -40.12 1.48 8.10
C ILE A 438 -40.57 2.13 9.42
N ILE A 439 -40.40 3.44 9.55
CA ILE A 439 -40.87 4.20 10.70
C ILE A 439 -42.34 4.54 10.51
N ARG A 440 -42.75 4.95 9.32
CA ARG A 440 -44.11 5.35 9.01
C ARG A 440 -44.48 5.17 7.53
N THR A 441 -45.72 4.74 7.28
CA THR A 441 -46.37 4.70 5.96
C THR A 441 -47.63 5.54 5.99
N PHE A 442 -48.14 5.92 4.82
CA PHE A 442 -49.32 6.72 4.68
C PHE A 442 -50.28 6.03 3.73
N ASP A 443 -51.49 5.71 4.20
CA ASP A 443 -52.51 5.01 3.40
C ASP A 443 -52.99 5.83 2.18
N GLN A 444 -52.85 7.14 2.27
CA GLN A 444 -53.23 8.09 1.21
C GLN A 444 -52.26 8.06 0.03
N ASP A 445 -51.00 7.71 0.24
CA ASP A 445 -49.98 7.60 -0.81
C ASP A 445 -48.91 6.56 -0.39
N PRO A 446 -48.99 5.33 -0.91
CA PRO A 446 -48.07 4.25 -0.60
C PRO A 446 -46.62 4.51 -1.05
N ASP A 447 -46.43 5.47 -1.96
CA ASP A 447 -45.08 5.85 -2.42
C ASP A 447 -44.35 6.74 -1.42
N LEU A 448 -45.09 7.33 -0.45
CA LEU A 448 -44.52 8.15 0.61
C LEU A 448 -44.25 7.31 1.86
N ARG A 449 -42.99 7.19 2.25
CA ARG A 449 -42.59 6.42 3.42
C ARG A 449 -41.49 7.13 4.21
N VAL A 450 -41.51 7.00 5.52
CA VAL A 450 -40.44 7.44 6.43
C VAL A 450 -39.65 6.20 6.82
N LEU A 451 -38.37 6.18 6.52
CA LEU A 451 -37.47 5.03 6.75
C LEU A 451 -36.30 5.42 7.67
N ASN A 452 -35.79 4.43 8.40
CA ASN A 452 -34.56 4.55 9.16
C ASN A 452 -33.39 4.07 8.28
N GLY A 453 -32.40 4.93 8.03
CA GLY A 453 -31.24 4.64 7.20
C GLY A 453 -29.91 4.69 7.98
N ARG A 454 -28.83 4.26 7.31
CA ARG A 454 -27.47 4.26 7.87
C ARG A 454 -27.02 5.64 8.43
N PHE A 455 -27.54 6.72 7.87
CA PHE A 455 -27.20 8.10 8.24
C PHE A 455 -28.30 8.82 9.00
N GLY A 456 -29.26 8.05 9.52
CA GLY A 456 -30.44 8.53 10.23
C GLY A 456 -31.73 8.47 9.40
N PRO A 457 -32.86 8.88 9.97
CA PRO A 457 -34.17 8.83 9.33
C PRO A 457 -34.27 9.73 8.08
N TYR A 458 -35.02 9.27 7.07
CA TYR A 458 -35.25 9.98 5.83
C TYR A 458 -36.61 9.63 5.22
N ILE A 459 -37.09 10.50 4.34
CA ILE A 459 -38.34 10.28 3.60
C ILE A 459 -37.97 9.70 2.23
N VAL A 460 -38.73 8.67 1.81
CA VAL A 460 -38.71 8.15 0.43
C VAL A 460 -40.00 8.55 -0.23
N TYR A 461 -39.92 9.18 -1.41
CA TYR A 461 -41.04 9.50 -2.24
C TYR A 461 -40.68 9.31 -3.70
N LYS A 462 -41.52 8.54 -4.46
CA LYS A 462 -41.29 8.23 -5.89
C LYS A 462 -39.83 7.77 -6.19
N LYS A 463 -39.27 6.92 -5.36
CA LYS A 463 -37.91 6.37 -5.45
C LYS A 463 -36.78 7.38 -5.21
N GLU A 464 -37.08 8.58 -4.74
CA GLU A 464 -36.09 9.58 -4.32
C GLU A 464 -36.05 9.73 -2.80
N ASN A 465 -34.88 10.13 -2.27
CA ASN A 465 -34.63 10.21 -0.84
C ASN A 465 -34.48 11.68 -0.40
N TYR A 466 -35.23 12.06 0.64
CA TYR A 466 -35.26 13.42 1.19
C TYR A 466 -34.84 13.42 2.65
N LYS A 467 -33.99 14.35 3.03
CA LYS A 467 -33.54 14.44 4.44
C LYS A 467 -34.60 15.07 5.32
N ILE A 468 -34.79 14.50 6.51
CA ILE A 468 -35.59 15.09 7.55
C ILE A 468 -34.75 16.18 8.26
N PRO A 469 -35.29 17.38 8.50
CA PRO A 469 -34.60 18.43 9.23
C PRO A 469 -34.20 17.99 10.63
N LYS A 470 -33.05 18.46 11.11
CA LYS A 470 -32.58 18.14 12.48
C LYS A 470 -33.56 18.67 13.52
N GLY A 471 -33.89 17.85 14.50
CA GLY A 471 -34.81 18.20 15.58
C GLY A 471 -36.28 17.82 15.34
N THR A 472 -36.60 17.25 14.16
CA THR A 472 -37.94 16.73 13.84
C THR A 472 -38.00 15.24 14.24
N ASP A 473 -39.00 14.84 15.00
CA ASP A 473 -39.26 13.45 15.33
C ASP A 473 -39.86 12.72 14.09
N PRO A 474 -39.16 11.73 13.54
CA PRO A 474 -39.60 11.04 12.32
C PRO A 474 -40.92 10.25 12.51
N SER A 475 -41.21 9.82 13.72
CA SER A 475 -42.42 9.04 14.04
C SER A 475 -43.68 9.88 14.12
N SER A 476 -43.55 11.18 14.36
CA SER A 476 -44.67 12.10 14.51
C SER A 476 -45.07 12.82 13.23
N LEU A 477 -44.27 12.71 12.14
CA LEU A 477 -44.47 13.40 10.88
C LEU A 477 -45.84 13.07 10.27
N THR A 478 -46.65 14.08 9.96
CA THR A 478 -47.88 13.88 9.19
C THR A 478 -47.63 13.84 7.68
N TYR A 479 -48.62 13.42 6.92
CA TYR A 479 -48.54 13.36 5.44
C TYR A 479 -48.17 14.75 4.87
N GLU A 480 -48.88 15.80 5.33
CA GLU A 480 -48.69 17.17 4.85
C GLU A 480 -47.27 17.68 5.20
N GLN A 481 -46.78 17.32 6.37
CA GLN A 481 -45.42 17.69 6.77
C GLN A 481 -44.35 16.97 5.94
N CYS A 482 -44.56 15.69 5.62
CA CYS A 482 -43.67 14.96 4.72
C CYS A 482 -43.69 15.56 3.30
N MET A 483 -44.85 15.89 2.77
CA MET A 483 -44.98 16.51 1.45
C MET A 483 -44.33 17.90 1.43
N ALA A 484 -44.49 18.70 2.47
CA ALA A 484 -43.82 20.01 2.58
C ALA A 484 -42.25 19.87 2.57
N ILE A 485 -41.71 18.81 3.19
CA ILE A 485 -40.27 18.51 3.16
C ILE A 485 -39.82 18.06 1.75
N VAL A 486 -40.65 17.30 1.05
CA VAL A 486 -40.39 16.81 -0.33
C VAL A 486 -40.42 17.95 -1.34
N GLU A 487 -41.33 18.90 -1.16
CA GLU A 487 -41.54 20.04 -2.07
C GLU A 487 -40.57 21.22 -1.78
N ASP A 488 -39.88 21.21 -0.66
CA ASP A 488 -38.90 22.26 -0.36
C ASP A 488 -37.71 22.20 -1.35
N PRO A 489 -37.45 23.26 -2.14
CA PRO A 489 -36.39 23.30 -3.12
C PRO A 489 -34.97 23.06 -2.50
N LYS A 490 -34.81 23.34 -1.21
CA LYS A 490 -33.55 23.10 -0.47
C LYS A 490 -33.29 21.62 -0.20
N ASN A 491 -34.33 20.79 -0.22
CA ASN A 491 -34.26 19.34 0.00
C ASN A 491 -34.28 18.54 -1.31
N ALA A 492 -34.31 19.21 -2.45
CA ALA A 492 -34.31 18.53 -3.76
C ALA A 492 -33.14 17.53 -3.84
N PRO A 493 -33.40 16.27 -4.23
CA PRO A 493 -32.36 15.26 -4.32
C PRO A 493 -31.31 15.71 -5.33
N LYS A 494 -30.05 15.75 -4.91
CA LYS A 494 -28.93 16.07 -5.80
C LYS A 494 -28.91 15.04 -6.92
N LYS A 495 -29.33 15.44 -8.13
CA LYS A 495 -29.22 14.60 -9.33
C LYS A 495 -27.79 14.07 -9.38
N LYS A 496 -27.65 12.74 -9.35
CA LYS A 496 -26.38 12.09 -9.59
C LYS A 496 -25.94 12.50 -11.00
N THR A 497 -25.02 13.43 -11.10
CA THR A 497 -24.31 13.72 -12.34
C THR A 497 -23.63 12.42 -12.76
N VAL A 498 -24.21 11.75 -13.73
CA VAL A 498 -23.54 10.67 -14.45
C VAL A 498 -22.36 11.33 -15.14
N LYS A 499 -21.17 11.27 -14.54
CA LYS A 499 -19.96 11.59 -15.26
C LYS A 499 -19.90 10.62 -16.44
N LYS A 500 -20.27 11.09 -17.64
CA LYS A 500 -19.91 10.40 -18.87
C LYS A 500 -18.39 10.21 -18.83
N LYS A 501 -17.96 8.95 -18.70
CA LYS A 501 -16.56 8.53 -18.92
C LYS A 501 -16.31 8.44 -20.42
#